data_4d9b08e8c999c21c4259db02ecd56a91
#
_entry.id   4d9b08e8c999c21c4259db02ecd56a91
#
_cell.length_a   1.000
_cell.length_b   1.000
_cell.length_c   1.000
_cell.angle_alpha   90.00
_cell.angle_beta   90.00
_cell.angle_gamma   90.00
#
_symmetry.space_group_name_H-M   'P 1'
#
loop_
_entity.id
_entity.type
_entity.pdbx_description
1 polymer ?
#
loop_
_entity_poly.entity_id
_entity_poly.type
_entity_poly.pdbx_seq_one_letter_code
_entity_poly.pdbx_strand_id
1 'polypeptide(L)'
;MNQTGTDTAKAKEQSIEKYRVTKEPFYLNVKDEVALFETAYKAKLPVMLKGPTGCGKTRFVEAMAYKLGRPLVTVACHEDLSATDLVGRFLIEGDETVWHDGPLTTAVRHGAICYLDEIVEARKDTIVLIHPLTDDRRILPIEKLGKLLNAPDDFMLVISYNPGYQSVLKDLKQSTRQRFLSLEFDYPSADAETKIVAREGGVNETIARDLVKIGEKVRNLKGHGLEEGVSTRLLVYAAQMVARGVDPITACEIAIASPITDDAELQRGIREIVTTVI
;
A
#
# COMPACT_ATOMS: atom_id res chain seq x y z
N MET A 1 31.49 -25.03 -21.74
CA MET A 1 31.35 -24.20 -20.49
C MET A 1 30.34 -23.07 -20.65
N ASN A 2 29.14 -23.26 -21.20
CA ASN A 2 28.15 -22.18 -21.43
C ASN A 2 26.71 -22.53 -21.02
N GLN A 3 26.46 -23.64 -20.32
CA GLN A 3 25.10 -24.02 -19.92
C GLN A 3 24.68 -23.48 -18.53
N THR A 4 25.63 -23.24 -17.64
CA THR A 4 25.34 -22.74 -16.28
C THR A 4 24.88 -21.30 -16.22
N GLY A 5 25.24 -20.47 -17.21
CA GLY A 5 24.81 -19.03 -17.26
C GLY A 5 23.36 -18.83 -17.70
N THR A 6 22.87 -19.69 -18.58
CA THR A 6 21.49 -19.63 -19.12
C THR A 6 20.46 -20.16 -18.15
N ASP A 7 20.79 -21.17 -17.34
CA ASP A 7 19.87 -21.72 -16.32
C ASP A 7 19.71 -20.77 -15.13
N THR A 8 20.78 -20.09 -14.71
CA THR A 8 20.72 -19.06 -13.65
C THR A 8 19.95 -17.82 -14.10
N ALA A 9 20.03 -17.41 -15.35
CA ALA A 9 19.28 -16.28 -15.89
C ALA A 9 17.78 -16.62 -15.98
N LYS A 10 17.43 -17.81 -16.47
CA LYS A 10 16.03 -18.30 -16.52
C LYS A 10 15.41 -18.48 -15.13
N ALA A 11 16.16 -19.00 -14.16
CA ALA A 11 15.69 -19.12 -12.78
C ALA A 11 15.47 -17.76 -12.12
N LYS A 12 16.29 -16.74 -12.42
CA LYS A 12 16.12 -15.36 -11.96
C LYS A 12 14.91 -14.68 -12.61
N GLU A 13 14.69 -14.88 -13.89
CA GLU A 13 13.53 -14.38 -14.62
C GLU A 13 12.22 -15.00 -14.08
N GLN A 14 12.19 -16.29 -13.82
CA GLN A 14 11.06 -16.98 -13.19
C GLN A 14 10.78 -16.48 -11.76
N SER A 15 11.81 -16.06 -11.02
CA SER A 15 11.64 -15.60 -9.64
C SER A 15 10.95 -14.24 -9.54
N ILE A 16 11.09 -13.34 -10.53
CA ILE A 16 10.47 -12.01 -10.52
C ILE A 16 9.07 -12.00 -11.15
N GLU A 17 8.77 -12.93 -12.06
CA GLU A 17 7.46 -13.02 -12.72
C GLU A 17 6.30 -13.21 -11.73
N LYS A 18 6.54 -13.89 -10.60
CA LYS A 18 5.54 -14.02 -9.52
C LYS A 18 5.07 -12.69 -8.92
N TYR A 19 5.85 -11.62 -9.12
CA TYR A 19 5.52 -10.26 -8.65
C TYR A 19 4.83 -9.41 -9.71
N ARG A 20 4.52 -9.94 -10.88
CA ARG A 20 3.75 -9.20 -11.89
C ARG A 20 2.28 -9.17 -11.53
N VAL A 21 1.70 -7.98 -11.64
CA VAL A 21 0.24 -7.80 -11.57
C VAL A 21 -0.34 -8.29 -12.90
N THR A 22 -0.95 -9.48 -12.90
CA THR A 22 -1.41 -10.16 -14.13
C THR A 22 -2.79 -9.71 -14.61
N LYS A 23 -3.60 -9.14 -13.71
CA LYS A 23 -4.94 -8.63 -14.01
C LYS A 23 -4.97 -7.13 -13.73
N GLU A 24 -5.50 -6.35 -14.65
CA GLU A 24 -5.66 -4.92 -14.46
C GLU A 24 -6.52 -4.62 -13.21
N PRO A 25 -5.94 -3.97 -12.19
CA PRO A 25 -6.70 -3.57 -11.02
C PRO A 25 -7.68 -2.45 -11.39
N PHE A 26 -8.90 -2.53 -10.87
CA PHE A 26 -9.80 -1.38 -11.01
C PHE A 26 -9.28 -0.23 -10.14
N TYR A 27 -8.92 0.86 -10.79
CA TYR A 27 -8.54 2.11 -10.15
C TYR A 27 -9.22 3.27 -10.85
N LEU A 28 -9.91 4.09 -10.09
CA LEU A 28 -10.52 5.31 -10.59
C LEU A 28 -9.61 6.50 -10.25
N ASN A 29 -9.11 7.15 -11.30
CA ASN A 29 -8.30 8.35 -11.16
C ASN A 29 -9.13 9.49 -10.53
N VAL A 30 -8.66 10.03 -9.41
CA VAL A 30 -9.40 11.06 -8.65
C VAL A 30 -8.86 12.47 -8.93
N LYS A 31 -7.53 12.57 -9.14
CA LYS A 31 -6.80 13.81 -9.43
C LYS A 31 -5.73 13.52 -10.49
N ASP A 32 -4.61 14.19 -10.40
CA ASP A 32 -3.47 14.04 -11.31
C ASP A 32 -2.45 12.98 -10.85
N GLU A 33 -2.79 12.14 -9.83
CA GLU A 33 -1.86 11.22 -9.20
C GLU A 33 -1.23 10.24 -10.18
N VAL A 34 -1.97 9.79 -11.19
CA VAL A 34 -1.46 8.89 -12.24
C VAL A 34 -0.38 9.57 -13.08
N ALA A 35 -0.65 10.77 -13.58
CA ALA A 35 0.29 11.54 -14.41
C ALA A 35 1.53 11.95 -13.62
N LEU A 36 1.35 12.34 -12.34
CA LEU A 36 2.45 12.71 -11.45
C LEU A 36 3.34 11.51 -11.14
N PHE A 37 2.74 10.32 -10.90
CA PHE A 37 3.51 9.10 -10.65
C PHE A 37 4.30 8.66 -11.89
N GLU A 38 3.70 8.71 -13.08
CA GLU A 38 4.40 8.41 -14.34
C GLU A 38 5.59 9.37 -14.58
N THR A 39 5.40 10.65 -14.25
CA THR A 39 6.44 11.65 -14.35
C THR A 39 7.57 11.37 -13.36
N ALA A 40 7.24 11.05 -12.11
CA ALA A 40 8.21 10.65 -11.10
C ALA A 40 8.98 9.39 -11.52
N TYR A 41 8.28 8.39 -12.08
CA TYR A 41 8.91 7.16 -12.58
C TYR A 41 9.93 7.45 -13.69
N LYS A 42 9.55 8.25 -14.70
CA LYS A 42 10.45 8.66 -15.79
C LYS A 42 11.65 9.46 -15.30
N ALA A 43 11.44 10.27 -14.26
CA ALA A 43 12.50 11.05 -13.61
C ALA A 43 13.32 10.22 -12.58
N LYS A 44 12.99 8.93 -12.38
CA LYS A 44 13.66 8.01 -11.43
C LYS A 44 13.62 8.52 -9.97
N LEU A 45 12.57 9.25 -9.62
CA LEU A 45 12.40 9.85 -8.30
C LEU A 45 11.54 8.94 -7.41
N PRO A 46 11.89 8.76 -6.13
CA PRO A 46 11.09 7.97 -5.21
C PRO A 46 9.83 8.72 -4.80
N VAL A 47 8.76 7.97 -4.53
CA VAL A 47 7.44 8.53 -4.20
C VAL A 47 6.99 8.09 -2.82
N MET A 48 6.42 9.03 -2.07
CA MET A 48 5.71 8.80 -0.81
C MET A 48 4.22 9.05 -1.02
N LEU A 49 3.41 8.03 -0.75
CA LEU A 49 1.95 8.10 -0.76
C LEU A 49 1.46 8.44 0.66
N LYS A 50 0.87 9.60 0.81
CA LYS A 50 0.44 10.12 2.10
C LYS A 50 -1.08 10.20 2.16
N GLY A 51 -1.71 9.62 3.17
CA GLY A 51 -3.17 9.69 3.32
C GLY A 51 -3.73 8.64 4.27
N PRO A 52 -5.03 8.71 4.60
CA PRO A 52 -5.68 7.85 5.58
C PRO A 52 -5.67 6.37 5.18
N THR A 53 -5.97 5.50 6.15
CA THR A 53 -6.11 4.06 5.91
C THR A 53 -7.28 3.78 4.97
N GLY A 54 -7.09 2.84 4.04
CA GLY A 54 -8.15 2.36 3.14
C GLY A 54 -8.66 3.38 2.12
N CYS A 55 -7.92 4.47 1.85
CA CYS A 55 -8.22 5.43 0.76
C CYS A 55 -7.70 5.00 -0.63
N GLY A 56 -7.13 3.80 -0.76
CA GLY A 56 -6.77 3.23 -2.06
C GLY A 56 -5.29 3.32 -2.44
N LYS A 57 -4.35 3.70 -1.54
CA LYS A 57 -2.90 3.80 -1.83
C LYS A 57 -2.32 2.53 -2.45
N THR A 58 -2.54 1.37 -1.82
CA THR A 58 -2.04 0.08 -2.31
C THR A 58 -2.63 -0.27 -3.67
N ARG A 59 -3.95 -0.06 -3.86
CA ARG A 59 -4.63 -0.26 -5.15
C ARG A 59 -4.05 0.63 -6.26
N PHE A 60 -3.71 1.87 -5.92
CA PHE A 60 -3.04 2.78 -6.84
C PHE A 60 -1.68 2.25 -7.29
N VAL A 61 -0.84 1.77 -6.36
CA VAL A 61 0.48 1.22 -6.71
C VAL A 61 0.34 -0.03 -7.59
N GLU A 62 -0.62 -0.91 -7.31
CA GLU A 62 -0.94 -2.08 -8.16
C GLU A 62 -1.33 -1.65 -9.58
N ALA A 63 -2.22 -0.64 -9.69
CA ALA A 63 -2.65 -0.11 -10.99
C ALA A 63 -1.48 0.51 -11.77
N MET A 64 -0.60 1.25 -11.09
CA MET A 64 0.57 1.85 -11.72
C MET A 64 1.60 0.80 -12.13
N ALA A 65 1.82 -0.24 -11.32
CA ALA A 65 2.70 -1.35 -11.68
C ALA A 65 2.20 -2.09 -12.93
N TYR A 66 0.89 -2.36 -12.99
CA TYR A 66 0.25 -2.94 -14.18
C TYR A 66 0.42 -2.03 -15.41
N LYS A 67 0.09 -0.75 -15.27
CA LYS A 67 0.17 0.24 -16.37
C LYS A 67 1.59 0.41 -16.91
N LEU A 68 2.58 0.41 -16.03
CA LEU A 68 4.00 0.52 -16.41
C LEU A 68 4.61 -0.83 -16.85
N GLY A 69 3.87 -1.94 -16.75
CA GLY A 69 4.36 -3.28 -17.07
C GLY A 69 5.52 -3.72 -16.16
N ARG A 70 5.55 -3.26 -14.90
CA ARG A 70 6.62 -3.54 -13.95
C ARG A 70 6.21 -4.53 -12.88
N PRO A 71 7.11 -5.42 -12.44
CA PRO A 71 6.87 -6.23 -11.25
C PRO A 71 6.68 -5.33 -10.03
N LEU A 72 5.81 -5.73 -9.11
CA LEU A 72 5.53 -5.03 -7.87
C LEU A 72 5.93 -5.89 -6.67
N VAL A 73 6.98 -5.48 -5.99
CA VAL A 73 7.40 -6.12 -4.73
C VAL A 73 6.84 -5.29 -3.57
N THR A 74 5.79 -5.80 -2.94
CA THR A 74 5.15 -5.16 -1.79
C THR A 74 5.67 -5.77 -0.49
N VAL A 75 6.02 -4.90 0.46
CA VAL A 75 6.43 -5.28 1.82
C VAL A 75 5.57 -4.51 2.81
N ALA A 76 4.79 -5.22 3.63
CA ALA A 76 4.12 -4.64 4.78
C ALA A 76 5.16 -4.41 5.89
N CYS A 77 5.37 -3.16 6.26
CA CYS A 77 6.31 -2.81 7.31
C CYS A 77 5.68 -3.03 8.70
N HIS A 78 6.46 -3.53 9.64
CA HIS A 78 6.07 -3.76 11.03
C HIS A 78 7.31 -3.67 11.95
N GLU A 79 7.11 -3.63 13.24
CA GLU A 79 8.17 -3.39 14.24
C GLU A 79 9.28 -4.45 14.23
N ASP A 80 8.97 -5.69 13.84
CA ASP A 80 9.94 -6.78 13.78
C ASP A 80 10.71 -6.83 12.45
N LEU A 81 10.29 -6.04 11.44
CA LEU A 81 10.95 -6.01 10.14
C LEU A 81 12.33 -5.38 10.27
N SER A 82 13.36 -6.20 10.11
CA SER A 82 14.75 -5.76 10.16
C SER A 82 15.31 -5.41 8.78
N ALA A 83 16.40 -4.63 8.76
CA ALA A 83 17.15 -4.36 7.54
C ALA A 83 17.59 -5.65 6.83
N THR A 84 17.91 -6.70 7.59
CA THR A 84 18.29 -8.02 7.07
C THR A 84 17.14 -8.70 6.31
N ASP A 85 15.90 -8.54 6.79
CA ASP A 85 14.74 -9.14 6.11
C ASP A 85 14.48 -8.46 4.76
N LEU A 86 14.75 -7.16 4.66
CA LEU A 86 14.63 -6.42 3.39
C LEU A 86 15.78 -6.72 2.42
N VAL A 87 17.00 -6.77 2.91
CA VAL A 87 18.20 -6.90 2.05
C VAL A 87 18.47 -8.36 1.70
N GLY A 88 18.38 -9.25 2.69
CA GLY A 88 18.66 -10.67 2.51
C GLY A 88 19.52 -11.24 3.60
N ARG A 89 19.65 -12.56 3.56
CA ARG A 89 20.36 -13.32 4.58
C ARG A 89 20.98 -14.60 3.99
N PHE A 90 21.95 -15.13 4.72
CA PHE A 90 22.46 -16.45 4.45
C PHE A 90 21.52 -17.50 5.06
N LEU A 91 21.22 -18.54 4.29
CA LEU A 91 20.49 -19.72 4.71
C LEU A 91 21.38 -20.96 4.54
N ILE A 92 21.17 -21.97 5.34
CA ILE A 92 21.84 -23.26 5.22
C ILE A 92 20.98 -24.12 4.29
N GLU A 93 21.56 -24.54 3.17
CA GLU A 93 20.94 -25.44 2.19
C GLU A 93 21.83 -26.69 2.06
N GLY A 94 21.42 -27.79 2.68
CA GLY A 94 22.27 -28.95 2.83
C GLY A 94 23.50 -28.63 3.70
N ASP A 95 24.70 -28.83 3.14
CA ASP A 95 25.98 -28.54 3.81
C ASP A 95 26.58 -27.16 3.41
N GLU A 96 25.87 -26.36 2.62
CA GLU A 96 26.35 -25.08 2.14
C GLU A 96 25.56 -23.89 2.73
N THR A 97 26.26 -22.77 2.86
CA THR A 97 25.64 -21.50 3.26
C THR A 97 25.40 -20.65 2.02
N VAL A 98 24.13 -20.47 1.66
CA VAL A 98 23.71 -19.77 0.43
C VAL A 98 23.07 -18.43 0.78
N TRP A 99 23.40 -17.40 -0.01
CA TRP A 99 22.78 -16.10 0.13
C TRP A 99 21.42 -16.05 -0.56
N HIS A 100 20.40 -15.59 0.18
CA HIS A 100 19.06 -15.32 -0.32
C HIS A 100 18.77 -13.82 -0.31
N ASP A 101 18.48 -13.27 -1.49
CA ASP A 101 18.05 -11.87 -1.62
C ASP A 101 16.72 -11.64 -0.89
N GLY A 102 16.65 -10.58 -0.10
CA GLY A 102 15.41 -10.08 0.45
C GLY A 102 14.57 -9.34 -0.60
N PRO A 103 13.34 -8.94 -0.25
CA PRO A 103 12.42 -8.30 -1.18
C PRO A 103 12.96 -6.99 -1.79
N LEU A 104 13.62 -6.15 -1.01
CA LEU A 104 14.22 -4.90 -1.52
C LEU A 104 15.35 -5.20 -2.50
N THR A 105 16.26 -6.12 -2.18
CA THR A 105 17.34 -6.53 -3.09
C THR A 105 16.79 -7.13 -4.36
N THR A 106 15.75 -7.97 -4.25
CA THR A 106 15.05 -8.55 -5.41
C THR A 106 14.48 -7.45 -6.29
N ALA A 107 13.78 -6.47 -5.70
CA ALA A 107 13.21 -5.35 -6.46
C ALA A 107 14.28 -4.51 -7.16
N VAL A 108 15.35 -4.15 -6.47
CA VAL A 108 16.47 -3.37 -7.05
C VAL A 108 17.13 -4.14 -8.18
N ARG A 109 17.42 -5.42 -7.98
CA ARG A 109 18.12 -6.25 -8.97
C ARG A 109 17.36 -6.41 -10.29
N HIS A 110 16.02 -6.42 -10.21
CA HIS A 110 15.16 -6.66 -11.37
C HIS A 110 14.46 -5.41 -11.92
N GLY A 111 14.77 -4.22 -11.40
CA GLY A 111 14.12 -2.99 -11.86
C GLY A 111 12.62 -2.98 -11.59
N ALA A 112 12.20 -3.53 -10.45
CA ALA A 112 10.80 -3.58 -10.03
C ALA A 112 10.40 -2.30 -9.28
N ILE A 113 9.10 -2.09 -9.14
CA ILE A 113 8.56 -1.15 -8.15
C ILE A 113 8.62 -1.84 -6.79
N CYS A 114 9.36 -1.26 -5.84
CA CYS A 114 9.38 -1.69 -4.45
C CYS A 114 8.45 -0.81 -3.63
N TYR A 115 7.37 -1.39 -3.11
CA TYR A 115 6.40 -0.69 -2.29
C TYR A 115 6.52 -1.12 -0.83
N LEU A 116 6.99 -0.18 0.01
CA LEU A 116 7.06 -0.37 1.46
C LEU A 116 5.82 0.26 2.08
N ASP A 117 4.85 -0.58 2.43
CA ASP A 117 3.58 -0.14 3.00
C ASP A 117 3.73 0.12 4.50
N GLU A 118 3.18 1.24 4.97
CA GLU A 118 3.24 1.68 6.37
C GLU A 118 4.68 1.80 6.91
N ILE A 119 5.56 2.47 6.16
CA ILE A 119 7.01 2.57 6.46
C ILE A 119 7.32 3.06 7.89
N VAL A 120 6.43 3.80 8.51
CA VAL A 120 6.59 4.33 9.88
C VAL A 120 6.52 3.24 10.94
N GLU A 121 5.91 2.08 10.62
CA GLU A 121 5.89 0.92 11.51
C GLU A 121 7.21 0.15 11.49
N ALA A 122 8.07 0.41 10.49
CA ALA A 122 9.37 -0.22 10.41
C ALA A 122 10.35 0.36 11.45
N ARG A 123 11.34 -0.43 11.81
CA ARG A 123 12.45 0.00 12.67
C ARG A 123 13.23 1.14 12.03
N LYS A 124 13.83 1.99 12.86
CA LYS A 124 14.63 3.14 12.41
C LYS A 124 15.83 2.76 11.53
N ASP A 125 16.47 1.61 11.81
CA ASP A 125 17.57 1.07 11.01
C ASP A 125 17.11 0.67 9.60
N THR A 126 15.91 0.09 9.48
CA THR A 126 15.27 -0.23 8.21
C THR A 126 14.98 1.01 7.37
N ILE A 127 14.55 2.11 8.02
CA ILE A 127 14.29 3.38 7.31
C ILE A 127 15.59 4.01 6.78
N VAL A 128 16.68 3.92 7.53
CA VAL A 128 17.98 4.48 7.10
C VAL A 128 18.57 3.70 5.93
N LEU A 129 18.32 2.39 5.86
CA LEU A 129 18.80 1.52 4.79
C LEU A 129 18.37 1.98 3.39
N ILE A 130 17.15 2.55 3.26
CA ILE A 130 16.63 2.97 1.96
C ILE A 130 17.16 4.33 1.49
N HIS A 131 17.83 5.11 2.35
CA HIS A 131 18.29 6.47 2.00
C HIS A 131 19.21 6.51 0.76
N PRO A 132 20.21 5.61 0.60
CA PRO A 132 21.08 5.66 -0.60
C PRO A 132 20.36 5.30 -1.90
N LEU A 133 19.16 4.72 -1.84
CA LEU A 133 18.30 4.48 -3.01
C LEU A 133 17.46 5.69 -3.39
N THR A 134 17.37 6.69 -2.49
CA THR A 134 16.54 7.89 -2.67
C THR A 134 17.30 9.14 -3.04
N ASP A 135 18.60 9.03 -3.27
CA ASP A 135 19.45 10.12 -3.73
C ASP A 135 20.14 9.77 -5.06
N ASP A 136 20.96 10.68 -5.58
CA ASP A 136 21.62 10.55 -6.90
C ASP A 136 22.48 9.29 -7.03
N ARG A 137 22.92 8.72 -5.92
CA ARG A 137 23.71 7.48 -5.92
C ARG A 137 22.92 6.27 -6.39
N ARG A 138 21.62 6.18 -6.06
CA ARG A 138 20.72 5.07 -6.42
C ARG A 138 21.35 3.70 -6.16
N ILE A 139 21.90 3.49 -4.95
CA ILE A 139 22.60 2.26 -4.57
C ILE A 139 21.92 1.59 -3.36
N LEU A 140 22.00 0.27 -3.31
CA LEU A 140 21.67 -0.54 -2.15
C LEU A 140 22.93 -1.21 -1.62
N PRO A 141 23.43 -0.83 -0.43
CA PRO A 141 24.51 -1.54 0.22
C PRO A 141 24.07 -2.92 0.71
N ILE A 142 24.79 -3.97 0.33
CA ILE A 142 24.61 -5.33 0.84
C ILE A 142 25.84 -5.65 1.70
N GLU A 143 25.84 -5.12 2.92
CA GLU A 143 27.01 -5.17 3.82
C GLU A 143 27.52 -6.59 4.04
N LYS A 144 26.63 -7.56 4.26
CA LYS A 144 27.00 -8.97 4.47
C LYS A 144 27.72 -9.61 3.28
N LEU A 145 27.58 -9.05 2.08
CA LEU A 145 28.28 -9.49 0.89
C LEU A 145 29.46 -8.56 0.53
N GLY A 146 29.63 -7.46 1.24
CA GLY A 146 30.61 -6.42 0.87
C GLY A 146 30.36 -5.82 -0.50
N LYS A 147 29.09 -5.75 -0.95
CA LYS A 147 28.73 -5.31 -2.31
C LYS A 147 27.81 -4.08 -2.28
N LEU A 148 27.94 -3.26 -3.31
CA LEU A 148 27.01 -2.18 -3.63
C LEU A 148 26.22 -2.59 -4.87
N LEU A 149 24.90 -2.58 -4.77
CA LEU A 149 24.01 -2.88 -5.89
C LEU A 149 23.45 -1.57 -6.44
N ASN A 150 23.80 -1.24 -7.70
CA ASN A 150 23.23 -0.09 -8.39
C ASN A 150 21.79 -0.38 -8.80
N ALA A 151 20.88 0.53 -8.51
CA ALA A 151 19.52 0.44 -8.96
C ALA A 151 19.44 0.76 -10.47
N PRO A 152 18.85 -0.15 -11.27
CA PRO A 152 18.62 0.11 -12.70
C PRO A 152 17.60 1.23 -12.88
N ASP A 153 17.55 1.76 -14.11
CA ASP A 153 16.67 2.87 -14.48
C ASP A 153 15.19 2.58 -14.22
N ASP A 154 14.80 1.34 -14.38
CA ASP A 154 13.43 0.85 -14.19
C ASP A 154 13.01 0.67 -12.73
N PHE A 155 13.96 0.70 -11.79
CA PHE A 155 13.65 0.57 -10.36
C PHE A 155 13.02 1.85 -9.81
N MET A 156 11.95 1.68 -9.05
CA MET A 156 11.32 2.75 -8.30
C MET A 156 11.02 2.33 -6.86
N LEU A 157 11.37 3.20 -5.91
CA LEU A 157 10.99 3.04 -4.51
C LEU A 157 9.72 3.85 -4.24
N VAL A 158 8.71 3.18 -3.68
CA VAL A 158 7.46 3.78 -3.23
C VAL A 158 7.28 3.45 -1.76
N ILE A 159 6.92 4.42 -0.95
CA ILE A 159 6.57 4.22 0.46
C ILE A 159 5.16 4.72 0.72
N SER A 160 4.47 4.15 1.70
CA SER A 160 3.23 4.74 2.20
C SER A 160 3.41 5.25 3.62
N TYR A 161 2.66 6.28 3.91
CA TYR A 161 2.67 6.98 5.19
C TYR A 161 1.27 7.48 5.52
N ASN A 162 0.81 7.20 6.73
CA ASN A 162 -0.47 7.67 7.22
C ASN A 162 -0.26 8.75 8.30
N PRO A 163 -0.41 10.04 7.98
CA PRO A 163 -0.29 11.10 8.96
C PRO A 163 -1.51 11.11 9.88
N GLY A 164 -1.29 11.21 11.19
CA GLY A 164 -2.36 11.44 12.16
C GLY A 164 -2.75 10.23 13.03
N TYR A 165 -2.21 9.03 12.74
CA TYR A 165 -2.39 7.84 13.58
C TYR A 165 -1.34 7.66 14.65
N GLN A 166 -0.30 8.46 14.61
CA GLN A 166 0.92 8.09 15.30
C GLN A 166 1.16 9.00 16.48
N SER A 167 1.47 8.39 17.61
CA SER A 167 2.14 9.11 18.69
C SER A 167 3.32 9.87 18.08
N VAL A 168 3.62 11.05 18.60
CA VAL A 168 4.79 11.89 18.22
C VAL A 168 6.11 11.08 18.09
N LEU A 169 6.13 9.86 18.64
CA LEU A 169 7.27 8.94 18.66
C LEU A 169 7.44 8.11 17.37
N LYS A 170 6.40 7.96 16.54
CA LYS A 170 6.39 7.14 15.32
C LYS A 170 6.24 7.94 14.03
N ASP A 171 6.73 9.17 13.97
CA ASP A 171 6.70 9.97 12.74
C ASP A 171 8.00 9.84 11.94
N LEU A 172 7.89 9.96 10.60
CA LEU A 172 9.06 10.01 9.73
C LEU A 172 9.87 11.29 10.00
N LYS A 173 11.18 11.11 10.20
CA LYS A 173 12.09 12.25 10.32
C LYS A 173 12.00 13.16 9.08
N GLN A 174 12.12 14.46 9.29
CA GLN A 174 12.11 15.43 8.21
C GLN A 174 13.17 15.13 7.11
N SER A 175 14.34 14.66 7.52
CA SER A 175 15.40 14.25 6.58
C SER A 175 15.02 13.06 5.69
N THR A 176 14.15 12.17 6.15
CA THR A 176 13.60 11.09 5.34
C THR A 176 12.50 11.61 4.40
N ARG A 177 11.57 12.41 4.93
CA ARG A 177 10.46 12.97 4.12
C ARG A 177 10.96 13.80 2.94
N GLN A 178 11.99 14.62 3.12
CA GLN A 178 12.57 15.47 2.08
C GLN A 178 13.27 14.71 0.94
N ARG A 179 13.37 13.38 1.03
CA ARG A 179 13.94 12.54 -0.02
C ARG A 179 12.91 12.01 -1.01
N PHE A 180 11.62 12.27 -0.78
CA PHE A 180 10.52 11.71 -1.57
C PHE A 180 9.64 12.81 -2.16
N LEU A 181 9.16 12.57 -3.37
CA LEU A 181 7.98 13.28 -3.87
C LEU A 181 6.75 12.80 -3.10
N SER A 182 5.94 13.73 -2.60
CA SER A 182 4.73 13.38 -1.84
C SER A 182 3.49 13.49 -2.72
N LEU A 183 2.77 12.39 -2.88
CA LEU A 183 1.42 12.36 -3.45
C LEU A 183 0.41 12.22 -2.31
N GLU A 184 -0.48 13.18 -2.20
CA GLU A 184 -1.50 13.20 -1.16
C GLU A 184 -2.76 12.47 -1.62
N PHE A 185 -3.17 11.48 -0.84
CA PHE A 185 -4.39 10.71 -0.99
C PHE A 185 -5.39 11.11 0.08
N ASP A 186 -6.65 11.10 -0.30
CA ASP A 186 -7.79 11.27 0.59
C ASP A 186 -8.90 10.32 0.14
N TYR A 187 -9.98 10.28 0.88
CA TYR A 187 -11.16 9.56 0.42
C TYR A 187 -11.67 10.18 -0.88
N PRO A 188 -12.13 9.35 -1.84
CA PRO A 188 -12.68 9.85 -3.11
C PRO A 188 -13.90 10.73 -2.86
N SER A 189 -14.25 11.58 -3.84
CA SER A 189 -15.53 12.29 -3.81
C SER A 189 -16.71 11.30 -3.77
N ALA A 190 -17.86 11.72 -3.24
CA ALA A 190 -19.05 10.86 -3.13
C ALA A 190 -19.40 10.14 -4.44
N ASP A 191 -19.32 10.83 -5.57
CA ASP A 191 -19.61 10.23 -6.89
C ASP A 191 -18.56 9.20 -7.30
N ALA A 192 -17.28 9.48 -7.06
CA ALA A 192 -16.20 8.54 -7.35
C ALA A 192 -16.25 7.34 -6.41
N GLU A 193 -16.47 7.57 -5.13
CA GLU A 193 -16.57 6.51 -4.13
C GLU A 193 -17.80 5.60 -4.38
N THR A 194 -18.93 6.17 -4.80
CA THR A 194 -20.11 5.38 -5.21
C THR A 194 -19.78 4.41 -6.34
N LYS A 195 -19.05 4.86 -7.37
CA LYS A 195 -18.63 3.99 -8.48
C LYS A 195 -17.68 2.88 -8.01
N ILE A 196 -16.76 3.21 -7.10
CA ILE A 196 -15.83 2.23 -6.52
C ILE A 196 -16.60 1.19 -5.72
N VAL A 197 -17.48 1.62 -4.82
CA VAL A 197 -18.26 0.75 -3.94
C VAL A 197 -19.22 -0.13 -4.76
N ALA A 198 -19.89 0.43 -5.78
CA ALA A 198 -20.76 -0.34 -6.67
C ALA A 198 -19.99 -1.45 -7.39
N ARG A 199 -18.85 -1.12 -7.98
CA ARG A 199 -18.06 -2.07 -8.78
C ARG A 199 -17.35 -3.11 -7.93
N GLU A 200 -16.63 -2.70 -6.89
CA GLU A 200 -15.87 -3.61 -6.02
C GLU A 200 -16.77 -4.38 -5.05
N GLY A 201 -17.89 -3.79 -4.66
CA GLY A 201 -18.90 -4.40 -3.79
C GLY A 201 -19.87 -5.32 -4.53
N GLY A 202 -20.05 -5.17 -5.83
CA GLY A 202 -20.99 -5.95 -6.62
C GLY A 202 -22.45 -5.59 -6.37
N VAL A 203 -22.73 -4.34 -6.02
CA VAL A 203 -24.07 -3.81 -5.77
C VAL A 203 -24.45 -2.77 -6.82
N ASN A 204 -25.76 -2.44 -6.91
CA ASN A 204 -26.20 -1.33 -7.76
C ASN A 204 -25.79 0.04 -7.17
N GLU A 205 -25.84 1.08 -7.99
CA GLU A 205 -25.43 2.43 -7.58
C GLU A 205 -26.28 3.03 -6.46
N THR A 206 -27.53 2.63 -6.32
CA THR A 206 -28.42 3.12 -5.26
C THR A 206 -27.91 2.67 -3.90
N ILE A 207 -27.67 1.37 -3.74
CA ILE A 207 -27.09 0.80 -2.51
C ILE A 207 -25.71 1.38 -2.23
N ALA A 208 -24.87 1.48 -3.28
CA ALA A 208 -23.54 2.06 -3.14
C ALA A 208 -23.59 3.53 -2.65
N ARG A 209 -24.52 4.31 -3.18
CA ARG A 209 -24.71 5.72 -2.79
C ARG A 209 -25.17 5.84 -1.34
N ASP A 210 -26.06 4.97 -0.88
CA ASP A 210 -26.51 4.99 0.51
C ASP A 210 -25.37 4.60 1.46
N LEU A 211 -24.57 3.58 1.11
CA LEU A 211 -23.38 3.23 1.88
C LEU A 211 -22.34 4.39 1.92
N VAL A 212 -22.14 5.10 0.81
CA VAL A 212 -21.25 6.27 0.77
C VAL A 212 -21.77 7.40 1.65
N LYS A 213 -23.07 7.70 1.62
CA LYS A 213 -23.70 8.68 2.53
C LYS A 213 -23.49 8.31 4.01
N ILE A 214 -23.62 7.03 4.35
CA ILE A 214 -23.29 6.55 5.70
C ILE A 214 -21.83 6.85 6.02
N GLY A 215 -20.92 6.48 5.10
CA GLY A 215 -19.50 6.74 5.24
C GLY A 215 -19.17 8.21 5.50
N GLU A 216 -19.74 9.12 4.71
CA GLU A 216 -19.55 10.57 4.87
C GLU A 216 -20.04 11.06 6.24
N LYS A 217 -21.25 10.65 6.66
CA LYS A 217 -21.80 11.03 7.96
C LYS A 217 -20.94 10.52 9.13
N VAL A 218 -20.48 9.28 9.05
CA VAL A 218 -19.61 8.71 10.10
C VAL A 218 -18.22 9.36 10.10
N ARG A 219 -17.66 9.71 8.94
CA ARG A 219 -16.40 10.49 8.86
C ARG A 219 -16.50 11.85 9.55
N ASN A 220 -17.67 12.49 9.53
CA ASN A 220 -17.90 13.75 10.24
C ASN A 220 -17.86 13.62 11.77
N LEU A 221 -17.92 12.39 12.31
CA LEU A 221 -17.72 12.13 13.75
C LEU A 221 -16.23 12.07 14.14
N LYS A 222 -15.29 12.18 13.19
CA LYS A 222 -13.86 12.24 13.48
C LYS A 222 -13.57 13.47 14.34
N GLY A 223 -12.84 13.26 15.45
CA GLY A 223 -12.58 14.31 16.45
C GLY A 223 -13.70 14.49 17.49
N HIS A 224 -14.82 13.77 17.33
CA HIS A 224 -15.93 13.71 18.29
C HIS A 224 -16.06 12.30 18.88
N GLY A 225 -14.94 11.72 19.28
CA GLY A 225 -14.85 10.38 19.86
C GLY A 225 -14.35 9.29 18.89
N LEU A 226 -14.39 9.51 17.58
CA LEU A 226 -13.75 8.62 16.62
C LEU A 226 -12.33 9.08 16.29
N GLU A 227 -11.37 8.17 16.38
CA GLU A 227 -9.99 8.41 15.98
C GLU A 227 -9.87 8.42 14.44
N GLU A 228 -10.55 7.51 13.77
CA GLU A 228 -10.61 7.40 12.29
C GLU A 228 -12.03 7.40 11.74
N GLY A 229 -12.14 7.90 10.51
CA GLY A 229 -13.37 7.79 9.76
C GLY A 229 -13.48 6.43 9.03
N VAL A 230 -14.68 6.14 8.54
CA VAL A 230 -14.94 4.96 7.71
C VAL A 230 -14.09 4.99 6.45
N SER A 231 -13.29 3.96 6.23
CA SER A 231 -12.52 3.81 4.99
C SER A 231 -13.41 3.32 3.84
N THR A 232 -13.02 3.66 2.61
CA THR A 232 -13.67 3.10 1.40
C THR A 232 -13.64 1.57 1.40
N ARG A 233 -12.60 0.96 1.98
CA ARG A 233 -12.49 -0.51 2.14
C ARG A 233 -13.66 -1.07 2.94
N LEU A 234 -14.04 -0.44 4.06
CA LEU A 234 -15.16 -0.90 4.89
C LEU A 234 -16.50 -0.75 4.18
N LEU A 235 -16.68 0.32 3.39
CA LEU A 235 -17.88 0.47 2.54
C LEU A 235 -17.97 -0.62 1.48
N VAL A 236 -16.86 -0.99 0.86
CA VAL A 236 -16.80 -2.12 -0.08
C VAL A 236 -17.14 -3.44 0.62
N TYR A 237 -16.65 -3.66 1.83
CA TYR A 237 -17.00 -4.87 2.60
C TYR A 237 -18.49 -4.94 2.93
N ALA A 238 -19.11 -3.82 3.39
CA ALA A 238 -20.55 -3.75 3.61
C ALA A 238 -21.32 -4.08 2.31
N ALA A 239 -20.93 -3.47 1.18
CA ALA A 239 -21.52 -3.73 -0.12
C ALA A 239 -21.40 -5.21 -0.53
N GLN A 240 -20.23 -5.84 -0.33
CA GLN A 240 -20.04 -7.26 -0.63
C GLN A 240 -20.91 -8.18 0.22
N MET A 241 -21.19 -7.83 1.45
CA MET A 241 -22.10 -8.57 2.32
C MET A 241 -23.54 -8.43 1.82
N VAL A 242 -23.97 -7.22 1.47
CA VAL A 242 -25.29 -6.95 0.88
C VAL A 242 -25.48 -7.71 -0.44
N ALA A 243 -24.47 -7.69 -1.31
CA ALA A 243 -24.50 -8.44 -2.57
C ALA A 243 -24.69 -9.96 -2.39
N ARG A 244 -24.34 -10.49 -1.21
CA ARG A 244 -24.51 -11.91 -0.83
C ARG A 244 -25.79 -12.18 -0.03
N GLY A 245 -26.69 -11.19 0.07
CA GLY A 245 -28.01 -11.33 0.70
C GLY A 245 -28.04 -11.04 2.20
N VAL A 246 -26.98 -10.48 2.77
CA VAL A 246 -27.02 -9.99 4.16
C VAL A 246 -27.84 -8.71 4.20
N ASP A 247 -28.70 -8.60 5.21
CA ASP A 247 -29.49 -7.40 5.45
C ASP A 247 -28.56 -6.15 5.54
N PRO A 248 -28.88 -5.04 4.85
CA PRO A 248 -28.01 -3.87 4.78
C PRO A 248 -27.65 -3.27 6.14
N ILE A 249 -28.59 -3.24 7.10
CA ILE A 249 -28.32 -2.73 8.45
C ILE A 249 -27.29 -3.61 9.16
N THR A 250 -27.49 -4.93 9.10
CA THR A 250 -26.56 -5.92 9.65
C THR A 250 -25.19 -5.83 8.97
N ALA A 251 -25.16 -5.68 7.65
CA ALA A 251 -23.90 -5.52 6.91
C ALA A 251 -23.11 -4.27 7.35
N CYS A 252 -23.80 -3.14 7.55
CA CYS A 252 -23.19 -1.92 8.06
C CYS A 252 -22.73 -2.06 9.52
N GLU A 253 -23.48 -2.78 10.34
CA GLU A 253 -23.08 -3.03 11.73
C GLU A 253 -21.74 -3.76 11.82
N ILE A 254 -21.62 -4.90 11.12
CA ILE A 254 -20.42 -5.74 11.19
C ILE A 254 -19.24 -5.20 10.37
N ALA A 255 -19.48 -4.46 9.29
CA ALA A 255 -18.42 -3.96 8.42
C ALA A 255 -18.03 -2.51 8.73
N ILE A 256 -18.87 -1.73 9.40
CA ILE A 256 -18.63 -0.31 9.67
C ILE A 256 -18.60 -0.04 11.17
N ALA A 257 -19.71 -0.25 11.89
CA ALA A 257 -19.82 0.18 13.28
C ALA A 257 -18.84 -0.55 14.21
N SER A 258 -18.82 -1.88 14.17
CA SER A 258 -18.00 -2.70 15.04
C SER A 258 -16.47 -2.55 14.80
N PRO A 259 -15.97 -2.44 13.56
CA PRO A 259 -14.52 -2.29 13.35
C PRO A 259 -13.96 -0.91 13.68
N ILE A 260 -14.79 0.13 13.77
CA ILE A 260 -14.32 1.51 13.94
C ILE A 260 -14.15 1.88 15.42
N THR A 261 -14.98 1.32 16.29
CA THR A 261 -14.98 1.66 17.70
C THR A 261 -15.56 0.55 18.56
N ASP A 262 -14.99 0.38 19.75
CA ASP A 262 -15.52 -0.49 20.82
C ASP A 262 -16.45 0.27 21.77
N ASP A 263 -16.58 1.59 21.62
CA ASP A 263 -17.46 2.42 22.43
C ASP A 263 -18.93 2.17 22.06
N ALA A 264 -19.71 1.69 23.02
CA ALA A 264 -21.11 1.33 22.81
C ALA A 264 -22.03 2.53 22.49
N GLU A 265 -21.69 3.75 22.92
CA GLU A 265 -22.45 4.95 22.58
C GLU A 265 -22.19 5.40 21.16
N LEU A 266 -20.93 5.38 20.74
CA LEU A 266 -20.55 5.67 19.36
C LEU A 266 -21.13 4.63 18.40
N GLN A 267 -21.08 3.33 18.74
CA GLN A 267 -21.72 2.28 17.93
C GLN A 267 -23.21 2.51 17.77
N ARG A 268 -23.93 2.91 18.84
CA ARG A 268 -25.36 3.27 18.77
C ARG A 268 -25.58 4.46 17.83
N GLY A 269 -24.79 5.51 17.95
CA GLY A 269 -24.86 6.67 17.07
C GLY A 269 -24.64 6.31 15.60
N ILE A 270 -23.66 5.42 15.32
CA ILE A 270 -23.44 4.92 13.94
C ILE A 270 -24.65 4.11 13.45
N ARG A 271 -25.25 3.26 14.28
CA ARG A 271 -26.48 2.50 13.92
C ARG A 271 -27.65 3.44 13.61
N GLU A 272 -27.82 4.52 14.36
CA GLU A 272 -28.85 5.53 14.08
C GLU A 272 -28.60 6.23 12.74
N ILE A 273 -27.36 6.52 12.40
CA ILE A 273 -26.98 7.05 11.08
C ILE A 273 -27.38 6.04 10.00
N VAL A 274 -27.03 4.75 10.17
CA VAL A 274 -27.37 3.68 9.23
C VAL A 274 -28.88 3.59 9.01
N THR A 275 -29.66 3.46 10.08
CA THR A 275 -31.14 3.34 9.98
C THR A 275 -31.83 4.59 9.45
N THR A 276 -31.17 5.75 9.47
CA THR A 276 -31.71 7.00 8.89
C THR A 276 -31.48 7.07 7.39
N VAL A 277 -30.46 6.38 6.87
CA VAL A 277 -30.07 6.44 5.45
C VAL A 277 -30.70 5.28 4.67
N ILE A 278 -30.74 4.07 5.26
CA ILE A 278 -31.35 2.86 4.72
C ILE A 278 -32.76 2.70 5.25
#